data_d65ca13e90d091ba21d46d6a0a6d3f80
#
_entry.id   d65ca13e90d091ba21d46d6a0a6d3f80
#
_cell.length_a   1.000
_cell.length_b   1.000
_cell.length_c   1.000
_cell.angle_alpha   90.00
_cell.angle_beta   90.00
_cell.angle_gamma   90.00
#
_symmetry.space_group_name_H-M   'P 1'
#
loop_
_entity.id
_entity.type
_entity.pdbx_description
1 polymer ?
#
loop_
_entity_poly.entity_id
_entity_poly.type
_entity_poly.pdbx_seq_one_letter_code
_entity_poly.pdbx_strand_id
1 'polypeptide(L)'
;MTEADRNLLDAAYEQALKSLRTGGIPIGSALGTPDGQIVAVGHNLRMQEGDSTAHAEVVCFRNAGRRRDWHTLTLASTLSPCIMCTGATLLHRVPRVIVGENRTFMGAEDLMAQRGVQVIVGGDPRCIALMEQFIRERPDVWNEDIGIPPAASTPREPARVG
;
A
#
# COMPACT_ATOMS: atom_id res chain seq x y z
N MET A 1 3.85 -19.00 0.63
CA MET A 1 3.76 -18.33 -0.68
C MET A 1 4.17 -19.28 -1.78
N THR A 2 3.37 -19.38 -2.84
CA THR A 2 3.66 -20.12 -4.07
C THR A 2 4.62 -19.32 -4.98
N GLU A 3 5.03 -19.89 -6.12
CA GLU A 3 5.78 -19.16 -7.14
C GLU A 3 4.95 -18.02 -7.75
N ALA A 4 3.66 -18.29 -8.04
CA ALA A 4 2.72 -17.29 -8.51
C ALA A 4 2.59 -16.09 -7.53
N ASP A 5 2.55 -16.35 -6.23
CA ASP A 5 2.53 -15.29 -5.21
C ASP A 5 3.77 -14.43 -5.24
N ARG A 6 4.94 -15.07 -5.38
CA ARG A 6 6.21 -14.34 -5.48
C ARG A 6 6.26 -13.46 -6.72
N ASN A 7 5.77 -13.98 -7.86
CA ASN A 7 5.70 -13.20 -9.10
C ASN A 7 4.84 -11.95 -8.95
N LEU A 8 3.68 -12.06 -8.29
CA LEU A 8 2.82 -10.90 -8.01
C LEU A 8 3.49 -9.92 -7.04
N LEU A 9 4.15 -10.43 -5.99
CA LEU A 9 4.83 -9.58 -5.03
C LEU A 9 6.05 -8.89 -5.64
N ASP A 10 6.79 -9.55 -6.51
CA ASP A 10 7.91 -8.95 -7.25
C ASP A 10 7.42 -7.81 -8.16
N ALA A 11 6.31 -8.01 -8.87
CA ALA A 11 5.69 -6.95 -9.67
C ALA A 11 5.25 -5.76 -8.80
N ALA A 12 4.69 -6.02 -7.62
CA ALA A 12 4.35 -4.98 -6.65
C ALA A 12 5.60 -4.25 -6.14
N TYR A 13 6.68 -4.98 -5.86
CA TYR A 13 7.94 -4.39 -5.39
C TYR A 13 8.56 -3.46 -6.45
N GLU A 14 8.55 -3.82 -7.71
CA GLU A 14 8.99 -2.94 -8.80
C GLU A 14 8.18 -1.64 -8.86
N GLN A 15 6.88 -1.70 -8.56
CA GLN A 15 6.04 -0.51 -8.46
C GLN A 15 6.41 0.35 -7.23
N ALA A 16 6.76 -0.25 -6.11
CA ALA A 16 7.25 0.48 -4.93
C ALA A 16 8.55 1.25 -5.26
N LEU A 17 9.48 0.61 -5.95
CA LEU A 17 10.71 1.27 -6.43
C LEU A 17 10.40 2.41 -7.42
N LYS A 18 9.41 2.22 -8.28
CA LYS A 18 8.96 3.28 -9.21
C LYS A 18 8.40 4.48 -8.45
N SER A 19 7.56 4.27 -7.43
CA SER A 19 7.06 5.35 -6.58
C SER A 19 8.21 6.13 -5.93
N LEU A 20 9.18 5.44 -5.35
CA LEU A 20 10.35 6.07 -4.74
C LEU A 20 11.13 6.93 -5.74
N ARG A 21 11.40 6.39 -6.92
CA ARG A 21 12.14 7.11 -7.99
C ARG A 21 11.41 8.38 -8.47
N THR A 22 10.09 8.42 -8.35
CA THR A 22 9.27 9.57 -8.75
C THR A 22 8.89 10.47 -7.58
N GLY A 23 9.52 10.30 -6.41
CA GLY A 23 9.38 11.17 -5.24
C GLY A 23 8.21 10.81 -4.31
N GLY A 24 7.59 9.65 -4.50
CA GLY A 24 6.47 9.18 -3.68
C GLY A 24 6.86 8.20 -2.59
N ILE A 25 5.84 7.74 -1.86
CA ILE A 25 5.96 6.73 -0.82
C ILE A 25 6.20 5.36 -1.48
N PRO A 26 7.22 4.58 -1.08
CA PRO A 26 7.63 3.36 -1.77
C PRO A 26 6.70 2.18 -1.48
N ILE A 27 5.45 2.31 -1.87
CA ILE A 27 4.44 1.26 -1.80
C ILE A 27 3.97 0.94 -3.21
N GLY A 28 3.92 -0.35 -3.53
CA GLY A 28 3.48 -0.86 -4.80
C GLY A 28 2.48 -1.99 -4.64
N SER A 29 1.66 -2.17 -5.66
CA SER A 29 0.64 -3.21 -5.70
C SER A 29 0.54 -3.83 -7.09
N ALA A 30 0.15 -5.10 -7.13
CA ALA A 30 -0.12 -5.84 -8.34
C ALA A 30 -1.40 -6.68 -8.18
N LEU A 31 -2.20 -6.73 -9.21
CA LEU A 31 -3.38 -7.58 -9.31
C LEU A 31 -3.10 -8.65 -10.37
N GLY A 32 -3.40 -9.88 -10.08
CA GLY A 32 -3.16 -10.97 -11.02
C GLY A 32 -4.07 -12.16 -10.84
N THR A 33 -3.95 -13.09 -11.76
CA THR A 33 -4.64 -14.37 -11.74
C THR A 33 -3.99 -15.33 -10.74
N PRO A 34 -4.67 -16.40 -10.30
CA PRO A 34 -4.11 -17.38 -9.36
C PRO A 34 -2.83 -18.08 -9.85
N ASP A 35 -2.61 -18.16 -11.15
CA ASP A 35 -1.40 -18.68 -11.77
C ASP A 35 -0.29 -17.63 -11.94
N GLY A 36 -0.50 -16.41 -11.47
CA GLY A 36 0.51 -15.35 -11.38
C GLY A 36 0.64 -14.47 -12.61
N GLN A 37 -0.32 -14.50 -13.55
CA GLN A 37 -0.34 -13.54 -14.65
C GLN A 37 -0.75 -12.16 -14.15
N ILE A 38 0.03 -11.14 -14.48
CA ILE A 38 -0.24 -9.76 -14.07
C ILE A 38 -1.42 -9.18 -14.88
N VAL A 39 -2.43 -8.71 -14.19
CA VAL A 39 -3.61 -8.03 -14.74
C VAL A 39 -3.44 -6.52 -14.72
N ALA A 40 -2.98 -5.99 -13.60
CA ALA A 40 -2.70 -4.58 -13.41
C ALA A 40 -1.66 -4.39 -12.32
N VAL A 41 -1.01 -3.24 -12.34
CA VAL A 41 -0.09 -2.79 -11.30
C VAL A 41 -0.40 -1.36 -10.91
N GLY A 42 0.00 -0.97 -9.71
CA GLY A 42 -0.11 0.40 -9.21
C GLY A 42 0.98 0.72 -8.21
N HIS A 43 1.30 1.99 -8.07
CA HIS A 43 2.18 2.47 -7.01
C HIS A 43 1.53 3.67 -6.32
N ASN A 44 1.98 3.97 -5.13
CA ASN A 44 1.50 5.13 -4.41
C ASN A 44 1.79 6.41 -5.22
N LEU A 45 0.75 7.17 -5.51
CA LEU A 45 0.80 8.42 -6.29
C LEU A 45 0.37 9.64 -5.46
N ARG A 46 0.21 9.46 -4.13
CA ARG A 46 -0.22 10.52 -3.23
C ARG A 46 0.56 11.82 -3.39
N MET A 47 1.88 11.72 -3.43
CA MET A 47 2.76 12.87 -3.58
C MET A 47 2.80 13.41 -5.01
N GLN A 48 2.77 12.52 -5.99
CA GLN A 48 2.89 12.86 -7.41
C GLN A 48 1.62 13.54 -7.97
N GLU A 49 0.43 13.09 -7.52
CA GLU A 49 -0.87 13.59 -7.97
C GLU A 49 -1.51 14.58 -6.97
N GLY A 50 -0.98 14.69 -5.75
CA GLY A 50 -1.61 15.49 -4.68
C GLY A 50 -2.97 14.90 -4.24
N ASP A 51 -3.14 13.59 -4.39
CA ASP A 51 -4.37 12.86 -4.08
C ASP A 51 -4.15 11.93 -2.89
N SER A 52 -4.76 12.26 -1.73
CA SER A 52 -4.65 11.47 -0.51
C SER A 52 -5.25 10.06 -0.60
N THR A 53 -6.01 9.76 -1.63
CA THR A 53 -6.60 8.44 -1.87
C THR A 53 -5.80 7.57 -2.83
N ALA A 54 -4.79 8.13 -3.50
CA ALA A 54 -4.00 7.44 -4.52
C ALA A 54 -2.97 6.47 -3.92
N HIS A 55 -3.40 5.59 -3.02
CA HIS A 55 -2.61 4.48 -2.51
C HIS A 55 -2.34 3.44 -3.60
N ALA A 56 -1.29 2.65 -3.46
CA ALA A 56 -0.84 1.70 -4.47
C ALA A 56 -1.95 0.74 -4.92
N GLU A 57 -2.72 0.22 -3.98
CA GLU A 57 -3.83 -0.71 -4.25
C GLU A 57 -4.97 0.00 -4.99
N VAL A 58 -5.33 1.22 -4.57
CA VAL A 58 -6.36 2.02 -5.25
C VAL A 58 -5.95 2.34 -6.68
N VAL A 59 -4.69 2.73 -6.89
CA VAL A 59 -4.13 2.96 -8.22
C VAL A 59 -4.13 1.67 -9.05
N CYS A 60 -3.80 0.52 -8.44
CA CYS A 60 -3.85 -0.78 -9.08
C CYS A 60 -5.29 -1.13 -9.53
N PHE A 61 -6.29 -0.94 -8.68
CA PHE A 61 -7.69 -1.12 -9.04
C PHE A 61 -8.14 -0.16 -10.15
N ARG A 62 -7.74 1.10 -10.07
CA ARG A 62 -8.00 2.10 -11.13
C ARG A 62 -7.43 1.65 -12.48
N ASN A 63 -6.20 1.15 -12.49
CA ASN A 63 -5.52 0.67 -13.68
C ASN A 63 -6.13 -0.64 -14.24
N ALA A 64 -6.66 -1.51 -13.37
CA ALA A 64 -7.39 -2.70 -13.79
C ALA A 64 -8.72 -2.37 -14.51
N GLY A 65 -9.25 -1.19 -14.27
CA GLY A 65 -10.48 -0.71 -14.90
C GLY A 65 -11.73 -1.45 -14.46
N ARG A 66 -12.79 -1.35 -15.26
CA ARG A 66 -14.07 -2.00 -14.97
C ARG A 66 -14.02 -3.49 -15.30
N ARG A 67 -14.18 -4.35 -14.27
CA ARG A 67 -14.09 -5.81 -14.38
C ARG A 67 -15.28 -6.48 -13.69
N ARG A 68 -15.53 -7.74 -14.05
CA ARG A 68 -16.54 -8.61 -13.40
C ARG A 68 -15.93 -9.82 -12.71
N ASP A 69 -14.65 -10.07 -12.94
CA ASP A 69 -13.92 -11.26 -12.50
C ASP A 69 -13.03 -11.02 -11.26
N TRP A 70 -13.24 -9.93 -10.51
CA TRP A 70 -12.51 -9.59 -9.30
C TRP A 70 -12.39 -10.75 -8.30
N HIS A 71 -13.45 -11.57 -8.20
CA HIS A 71 -13.54 -12.70 -7.28
C HIS A 71 -12.65 -13.89 -7.67
N THR A 72 -11.95 -13.81 -8.79
CA THR A 72 -10.97 -14.83 -9.24
C THR A 72 -9.53 -14.34 -9.11
N LEU A 73 -9.30 -13.09 -8.68
CA LEU A 73 -8.00 -12.46 -8.70
C LEU A 73 -7.33 -12.49 -7.33
N THR A 74 -6.02 -12.29 -7.34
CA THR A 74 -5.18 -12.12 -6.16
C THR A 74 -4.57 -10.73 -6.20
N LEU A 75 -4.63 -10.01 -5.08
CA LEU A 75 -3.95 -8.74 -4.89
C LEU A 75 -2.64 -8.97 -4.16
N ALA A 76 -1.54 -8.39 -4.63
CA ALA A 76 -0.30 -8.27 -3.88
C ALA A 76 -0.06 -6.81 -3.53
N SER A 77 0.37 -6.53 -2.31
CA SER A 77 0.81 -5.21 -1.87
C SER A 77 2.11 -5.35 -1.08
N THR A 78 3.05 -4.44 -1.30
CA THR A 78 4.35 -4.47 -0.59
C THR A 78 4.22 -4.17 0.89
N LEU A 79 3.17 -3.42 1.28
CA LEU A 79 2.84 -3.09 2.67
C LEU A 79 1.42 -3.57 2.99
N SER A 80 1.16 -3.85 4.26
CA SER A 80 -0.18 -4.21 4.74
C SER A 80 -1.23 -3.17 4.35
N PRO A 81 -2.32 -3.55 3.64
CA PRO A 81 -3.33 -2.62 3.16
C PRO A 81 -4.04 -1.88 4.31
N CYS A 82 -4.10 -0.55 4.21
CA CYS A 82 -4.84 0.29 5.16
C CYS A 82 -6.36 0.02 5.08
N ILE A 83 -7.13 0.64 5.98
CA ILE A 83 -8.58 0.44 6.03
C ILE A 83 -9.29 0.83 4.73
N MET A 84 -8.85 1.88 4.03
CA MET A 84 -9.40 2.30 2.74
C MET A 84 -9.15 1.24 1.66
N CYS A 85 -7.91 0.77 1.52
CA CYS A 85 -7.53 -0.25 0.55
C CYS A 85 -8.18 -1.60 0.85
N THR A 86 -8.30 -1.95 2.14
CA THR A 86 -9.06 -3.11 2.60
C THR A 86 -10.53 -2.97 2.21
N GLY A 87 -11.15 -1.81 2.41
CA GLY A 87 -12.53 -1.55 1.99
C GLY A 87 -12.73 -1.75 0.48
N ALA A 88 -11.80 -1.25 -0.34
CA ALA A 88 -11.84 -1.46 -1.79
C ALA A 88 -11.69 -2.95 -2.16
N THR A 89 -10.77 -3.67 -1.52
CA THR A 89 -10.55 -5.12 -1.69
C THR A 89 -11.82 -5.92 -1.39
N LEU A 90 -12.48 -5.60 -0.28
CA LEU A 90 -13.74 -6.26 0.14
C LEU A 90 -14.91 -5.91 -0.79
N LEU A 91 -15.03 -4.66 -1.23
CA LEU A 91 -16.05 -4.20 -2.16
C LEU A 91 -15.98 -4.98 -3.49
N HIS A 92 -14.77 -5.16 -3.99
CA HIS A 92 -14.54 -5.92 -5.23
C HIS A 92 -14.56 -7.44 -5.02
N ARG A 93 -14.64 -7.91 -3.77
CA ARG A 93 -14.64 -9.35 -3.43
C ARG A 93 -13.38 -10.07 -3.89
N VAL A 94 -12.22 -9.41 -3.84
CA VAL A 94 -10.93 -10.06 -4.09
C VAL A 94 -10.70 -11.08 -2.98
N PRO A 95 -10.57 -12.38 -3.29
CA PRO A 95 -10.61 -13.42 -2.26
C PRO A 95 -9.26 -13.65 -1.57
N ARG A 96 -8.18 -13.09 -2.11
CA ARG A 96 -6.82 -13.40 -1.67
C ARG A 96 -5.90 -12.18 -1.77
N VAL A 97 -5.14 -11.94 -0.70
CA VAL A 97 -4.18 -10.83 -0.60
C VAL A 97 -2.83 -11.35 -0.15
N ILE A 98 -1.78 -11.00 -0.89
CA ILE A 98 -0.38 -11.21 -0.54
C ILE A 98 0.17 -9.91 0.00
N VAL A 99 0.69 -9.94 1.21
CA VAL A 99 1.28 -8.79 1.90
C VAL A 99 2.79 -8.99 1.97
N GLY A 100 3.55 -8.07 1.40
CA GLY A 100 5.00 -8.11 1.44
C GLY A 100 5.51 -8.01 2.87
N GLU A 101 5.03 -7.03 3.62
CA GLU A 101 5.37 -6.86 5.03
C GLU A 101 4.24 -6.15 5.81
N ASN A 102 4.23 -6.35 7.14
CA ASN A 102 3.31 -5.69 8.08
C ASN A 102 4.01 -5.25 9.38
N ARG A 103 5.34 -5.13 9.34
CA ARG A 103 6.16 -4.77 10.50
C ARG A 103 6.26 -3.27 10.71
N THR A 104 6.39 -2.51 9.61
CA THR A 104 6.47 -1.05 9.66
C THR A 104 5.09 -0.42 9.79
N PHE A 105 4.06 -1.09 9.29
CA PHE A 105 2.66 -0.70 9.43
C PHE A 105 1.76 -1.93 9.38
N MET A 106 0.89 -2.05 10.38
CA MET A 106 -0.17 -3.06 10.41
C MET A 106 -1.48 -2.42 9.95
N GLY A 107 -1.96 -2.85 8.80
CA GLY A 107 -3.24 -2.40 8.23
C GLY A 107 -4.44 -3.14 8.81
N ALA A 108 -5.48 -3.32 7.99
CA ALA A 108 -6.74 -3.95 8.42
C ALA A 108 -6.82 -5.45 8.03
N GLU A 109 -5.75 -6.21 8.26
CA GLU A 109 -5.66 -7.64 7.94
C GLU A 109 -6.75 -8.46 8.65
N ASP A 110 -7.00 -8.17 9.92
CA ASP A 110 -8.04 -8.86 10.70
C ASP A 110 -9.44 -8.67 10.10
N LEU A 111 -9.74 -7.48 9.59
CA LEU A 111 -11.01 -7.22 8.92
C LEU A 111 -11.12 -8.02 7.62
N MET A 112 -10.05 -8.10 6.84
CA MET A 112 -10.02 -8.93 5.63
C MET A 112 -10.27 -10.41 5.97
N ALA A 113 -9.56 -10.94 6.97
CA ALA A 113 -9.71 -12.33 7.42
C ALA A 113 -11.13 -12.62 7.92
N GLN A 114 -11.72 -11.74 8.74
CA GLN A 114 -13.10 -11.86 9.23
C GLN A 114 -14.14 -11.86 8.11
N ARG A 115 -13.84 -11.24 6.98
CA ARG A 115 -14.68 -11.18 5.78
C ARG A 115 -14.37 -12.27 4.76
N GLY A 116 -13.54 -13.26 5.12
CA GLY A 116 -13.24 -14.44 4.31
C GLY A 116 -12.14 -14.24 3.27
N VAL A 117 -11.38 -13.14 3.31
CA VAL A 117 -10.21 -12.95 2.45
C VAL A 117 -9.04 -13.75 3.02
N GLN A 118 -8.38 -14.54 2.18
CA GLN A 118 -7.14 -15.22 2.53
C GLN A 118 -5.98 -14.21 2.52
N VAL A 119 -5.45 -13.85 3.68
CA VAL A 119 -4.30 -12.97 3.82
C VAL A 119 -3.04 -13.79 4.05
N ILE A 120 -2.00 -13.55 3.23
CA ILE A 120 -0.70 -14.22 3.34
C ILE A 120 0.38 -13.17 3.48
N VAL A 121 1.02 -13.12 4.65
CA VAL A 121 2.13 -12.20 4.92
C VAL A 121 3.45 -12.88 4.57
N GLY A 122 4.20 -12.27 3.65
CA GLY A 122 5.46 -12.80 3.15
C GLY A 122 6.66 -12.53 4.05
N GLY A 123 6.64 -11.44 4.78
CA GLY A 123 7.79 -10.98 5.55
C GLY A 123 8.99 -10.66 4.68
N ASP A 124 8.76 -10.10 3.50
CA ASP A 124 9.81 -9.83 2.50
C ASP A 124 10.81 -8.79 3.02
N PRO A 125 12.08 -9.15 3.22
CA PRO A 125 13.08 -8.25 3.76
C PRO A 125 13.32 -7.02 2.86
N ARG A 126 13.08 -7.11 1.57
CA ARG A 126 13.21 -5.98 0.63
C ARG A 126 12.14 -4.92 0.91
N CYS A 127 10.91 -5.35 1.11
CA CYS A 127 9.79 -4.48 1.44
C CYS A 127 10.00 -3.80 2.80
N ILE A 128 10.43 -4.57 3.81
CA ILE A 128 10.74 -4.06 5.15
C ILE A 128 11.83 -2.99 5.08
N ALA A 129 12.97 -3.32 4.48
CA ALA A 129 14.12 -2.39 4.40
C ALA A 129 13.76 -1.09 3.64
N LEU A 130 12.96 -1.21 2.57
CA LEU A 130 12.54 -0.07 1.76
C LEU A 130 11.66 0.90 2.56
N MET A 131 10.70 0.37 3.31
CA MET A 131 9.82 1.19 4.15
C MET A 131 10.53 1.75 5.37
N GLU A 132 11.37 0.96 6.07
CA GLU A 132 12.17 1.46 7.19
C GLU A 132 13.08 2.61 6.78
N GLN A 133 13.71 2.52 5.61
CA GLN A 133 14.52 3.61 5.07
C GLN A 133 13.68 4.85 4.81
N PHE A 134 12.56 4.71 4.10
CA PHE A 134 11.69 5.83 3.78
C PHE A 134 11.13 6.53 5.01
N ILE A 135 10.64 5.78 6.00
CA ILE A 135 10.10 6.31 7.26
C ILE A 135 11.16 7.13 8.00
N ARG A 136 12.41 6.65 8.02
CA ARG A 136 13.53 7.34 8.64
C ARG A 136 13.90 8.65 7.91
N GLU A 137 13.85 8.63 6.58
CA GLU A 137 14.25 9.77 5.73
C GLU A 137 13.14 10.80 5.55
N ARG A 138 11.89 10.37 5.54
CA ARG A 138 10.70 11.18 5.25
C ARG A 138 9.56 10.95 6.26
N PRO A 139 9.82 11.11 7.57
CA PRO A 139 8.82 10.80 8.62
C PRO A 139 7.54 11.65 8.49
N ASP A 140 7.66 12.90 8.07
CA ASP A 140 6.50 13.80 7.95
C ASP A 140 5.55 13.32 6.84
N VAL A 141 6.08 12.91 5.70
CA VAL A 141 5.30 12.39 4.57
C VAL A 141 4.62 11.06 4.96
N TRP A 142 5.34 10.20 5.67
CA TRP A 142 4.79 8.94 6.15
C TRP A 142 3.66 9.18 7.18
N ASN A 143 3.89 10.04 8.17
CA ASN A 143 2.90 10.34 9.21
C ASN A 143 1.63 10.94 8.59
N GLU A 144 1.76 11.81 7.59
CA GLU A 144 0.61 12.35 6.85
C GLU A 144 -0.19 11.23 6.16
N ASP A 145 0.47 10.25 5.55
CA ASP A 145 -0.19 9.14 4.85
C ASP A 145 -1.03 8.25 5.79
N ILE A 146 -0.53 8.02 6.98
CA ILE A 146 -1.22 7.19 7.99
C ILE A 146 -2.11 8.00 8.97
N GLY A 147 -2.33 9.28 8.68
CA GLY A 147 -3.23 10.13 9.45
C GLY A 147 -2.72 10.55 10.82
N ILE A 148 -1.41 10.54 11.04
CA ILE A 148 -0.79 11.09 12.26
C ILE A 148 -0.66 12.60 12.09
N PRO A 149 -1.32 13.44 12.93
CA PRO A 149 -1.22 14.88 12.81
C PRO A 149 0.21 15.37 13.12
N PRO A 150 0.64 16.47 12.50
CA PRO A 150 1.92 17.09 12.84
C PRO A 150 1.94 17.47 14.33
N ALA A 151 3.12 17.37 14.96
CA ALA A 151 3.28 17.81 16.34
C ALA A 151 2.78 19.24 16.47
N ALA A 152 1.94 19.52 17.48
CA ALA A 152 1.41 20.87 17.73
C ALA A 152 2.60 21.84 17.80
N SER A 153 2.65 22.81 16.87
CA SER A 153 3.64 23.88 16.94
C SER A 153 3.40 24.62 18.24
N THR A 154 4.42 24.70 19.09
CA THR A 154 4.37 25.52 20.30
C THR A 154 3.90 26.93 19.90
N PRO A 155 2.86 27.49 20.54
CA PRO A 155 2.41 28.83 20.22
C PRO A 155 3.63 29.77 20.32
N ARG A 156 3.92 30.54 19.26
CA ARG A 156 4.92 31.62 19.34
C ARG A 156 4.46 32.57 20.43
N GLU A 157 5.28 32.74 21.47
CA GLU A 157 5.07 33.80 22.45
C GLU A 157 4.83 35.12 21.71
N PRO A 158 3.77 35.89 22.04
CA PRO A 158 3.56 37.15 21.40
C PRO A 158 4.78 38.05 21.68
N ALA A 159 5.32 38.64 20.62
CA ALA A 159 6.43 39.57 20.72
C ALA A 159 6.07 40.65 21.75
N ARG A 160 6.88 40.77 22.79
CA ARG A 160 6.74 41.87 23.77
C ARG A 160 7.03 43.15 23.01
N VAL A 161 5.98 43.96 22.80
CA VAL A 161 6.11 45.31 22.33
C VAL A 161 6.65 46.12 23.50
N GLY A 162 7.92 46.56 23.40
CA GLY A 162 8.56 47.51 24.31
C GLY A 162 8.22 48.94 23.97
#